data_5dbd479c614c002ef7c5394489517f5d
#
_entry.id   5dbd479c614c002ef7c5394489517f5d
#
_cell.length_a   1.000
_cell.length_b   1.000
_cell.length_c   1.000
_cell.angle_alpha   90.00
_cell.angle_beta   90.00
_cell.angle_gamma   90.00
#
_symmetry.space_group_name_H-M   'P 1'
#
loop_
_entity.id
_entity.type
_entity.pdbx_description
1 polymer ?
#
loop_
_entity_poly.entity_id
_entity_poly.type
_entity_poly.pdbx_seq_one_letter_code
_entity_poly.pdbx_strand_id
1 'polypeptide(L)'
;MKRGGQPEHYSIRTASVFLGIQIQCAQCHKHPFDRWTKADFDSFTSFFRVSRMATLKGEDARGVRNDYHKVSVYLGPSERFAGKVKSTPPKILGGPLVPYVEGGQDPRIVLWEWMRSPDNPTFARSIVNRIWGHHLGVGIVEPLDDFNQAVPPSNPALLNWLAKDFMAH
;
A
#
# COMPACT_ATOMS: atom_id res chain seq x y z
N MET A 1 -14.45 -15.72 11.77
CA MET A 1 -13.82 -14.63 11.00
C MET A 1 -12.33 -14.60 11.34
N LYS A 2 -11.44 -14.99 10.42
CA LYS A 2 -9.98 -14.87 10.59
C LYS A 2 -9.62 -13.39 10.43
N ARG A 3 -9.55 -12.66 11.52
CA ARG A 3 -9.21 -11.23 11.54
C ARG A 3 -7.70 -11.07 11.45
N GLY A 4 -7.26 -10.25 10.51
CA GLY A 4 -5.94 -9.62 10.52
C GLY A 4 -4.79 -10.55 10.12
N GLY A 5 -4.36 -10.48 8.90
CA GLY A 5 -3.16 -11.16 8.40
C GLY A 5 -3.26 -11.65 6.97
N GLN A 6 -4.29 -11.27 6.23
CA GLN A 6 -4.38 -11.62 4.82
C GLN A 6 -3.66 -10.55 3.98
N PRO A 7 -2.73 -10.94 3.10
CA PRO A 7 -2.01 -10.03 2.21
C PRO A 7 -2.92 -9.08 1.42
N GLU A 8 -4.08 -9.57 1.01
CA GLU A 8 -5.09 -8.80 0.29
C GLU A 8 -5.61 -7.61 1.11
N HIS A 9 -5.80 -7.80 2.41
CA HIS A 9 -6.24 -6.72 3.28
C HIS A 9 -5.17 -5.63 3.43
N TYR A 10 -3.90 -6.02 3.54
CA TYR A 10 -2.81 -5.05 3.61
C TYR A 10 -2.64 -4.29 2.29
N SER A 11 -2.74 -4.97 1.15
CA SER A 11 -2.63 -4.32 -0.16
C SER A 11 -3.74 -3.30 -0.38
N ILE A 12 -5.00 -3.64 -0.10
CA ILE A 12 -6.14 -2.72 -0.21
C ILE A 12 -5.93 -1.50 0.69
N ARG A 13 -5.56 -1.72 1.97
CA ARG A 13 -5.34 -0.63 2.91
C ARG A 13 -4.17 0.27 2.52
N THR A 14 -3.06 -0.32 2.07
CA THR A 14 -1.91 0.46 1.62
C THR A 14 -2.24 1.30 0.39
N ALA A 15 -2.94 0.73 -0.60
CA ALA A 15 -3.36 1.46 -1.78
C ALA A 15 -4.32 2.61 -1.43
N SER A 16 -5.35 2.35 -0.63
CA SER A 16 -6.33 3.37 -0.24
C SER A 16 -5.70 4.47 0.62
N VAL A 17 -4.98 4.10 1.69
CA VAL A 17 -4.48 5.07 2.67
C VAL A 17 -3.34 5.92 2.12
N PHE A 18 -2.38 5.31 1.43
CA PHE A 18 -1.16 6.00 1.01
C PHE A 18 -1.18 6.46 -0.44
N LEU A 19 -1.91 5.77 -1.32
CA LEU A 19 -1.93 6.11 -2.74
C LEU A 19 -3.26 6.73 -3.18
N GLY A 20 -4.29 6.68 -2.33
CA GLY A 20 -5.63 7.14 -2.69
C GLY A 20 -6.28 6.30 -3.78
N ILE A 21 -5.94 5.01 -3.88
CA ILE A 21 -6.40 4.11 -4.93
C ILE A 21 -7.28 3.00 -4.34
N GLN A 22 -8.51 2.89 -4.82
CA GLN A 22 -9.45 1.83 -4.45
C GLN A 22 -9.28 0.62 -5.37
N ILE A 23 -8.41 -0.33 -4.97
CA ILE A 23 -8.12 -1.51 -5.81
C ILE A 23 -8.97 -2.75 -5.48
N GLN A 24 -9.88 -2.68 -4.52
CA GLN A 24 -10.63 -3.85 -4.06
C GLN A 24 -11.45 -4.52 -5.16
N CYS A 25 -12.03 -3.76 -6.11
CA CYS A 25 -12.76 -4.31 -7.24
C CYS A 25 -11.87 -5.14 -8.15
N ALA A 26 -10.59 -4.76 -8.27
CA ALA A 26 -9.61 -5.48 -9.07
C ALA A 26 -9.22 -6.86 -8.50
N GLN A 27 -9.67 -7.20 -7.29
CA GLN A 27 -9.46 -8.53 -6.70
C GLN A 27 -10.13 -9.65 -7.53
N CYS A 28 -11.27 -9.38 -8.14
CA CYS A 28 -12.07 -10.38 -8.86
C CYS A 28 -12.10 -10.14 -10.37
N HIS A 29 -12.16 -8.90 -10.81
CA HIS A 29 -12.31 -8.50 -12.21
C HIS A 29 -11.59 -7.16 -12.47
N LYS A 30 -11.54 -6.70 -13.72
CA LYS A 30 -11.02 -5.35 -14.04
C LYS A 30 -11.86 -4.31 -13.30
N HIS A 31 -11.17 -3.31 -12.72
CA HIS A 31 -11.83 -2.19 -12.04
C HIS A 31 -12.80 -1.47 -12.99
N PRO A 32 -14.08 -1.23 -12.60
CA PRO A 32 -15.09 -0.71 -13.51
C PRO A 32 -14.85 0.76 -13.93
N PHE A 33 -14.19 1.55 -13.10
CA PHE A 33 -13.99 2.98 -13.30
C PHE A 33 -12.51 3.39 -13.40
N ASP A 34 -11.59 2.41 -13.38
CA ASP A 34 -10.17 2.69 -13.44
C ASP A 34 -9.42 1.62 -14.25
N ARG A 35 -8.15 1.85 -14.50
CA ARG A 35 -7.26 1.00 -15.32
C ARG A 35 -6.85 -0.32 -14.65
N TRP A 36 -7.05 -0.46 -13.35
CA TRP A 36 -6.53 -1.57 -12.56
C TRP A 36 -7.16 -2.92 -12.94
N THR A 37 -6.30 -3.88 -13.17
CA THR A 37 -6.68 -5.25 -13.52
C THR A 37 -6.47 -6.19 -12.33
N LYS A 38 -7.04 -7.42 -12.43
CA LYS A 38 -6.74 -8.48 -11.46
C LYS A 38 -5.24 -8.78 -11.37
N ALA A 39 -4.52 -8.73 -12.48
CA ALA A 39 -3.07 -8.93 -12.49
C ALA A 39 -2.32 -7.83 -11.72
N ASP A 40 -2.76 -6.57 -11.80
CA ASP A 40 -2.20 -5.48 -11.01
C ASP A 40 -2.46 -5.68 -9.51
N PHE A 41 -3.68 -6.10 -9.15
CA PHE A 41 -4.04 -6.44 -7.77
C PHE A 41 -3.17 -7.59 -7.22
N ASP A 42 -3.06 -8.70 -7.96
CA ASP A 42 -2.29 -9.87 -7.55
C ASP A 42 -0.80 -9.54 -7.39
N SER A 43 -0.24 -8.76 -8.31
CA SER A 43 1.16 -8.32 -8.28
C SER A 43 1.42 -7.35 -7.14
N PHE A 44 0.52 -6.40 -6.88
CA PHE A 44 0.66 -5.48 -5.73
C PHE A 44 0.51 -6.23 -4.39
N THR A 45 -0.42 -7.17 -4.32
CA THR A 45 -0.60 -8.02 -3.13
C THR A 45 0.64 -8.86 -2.81
N SER A 46 1.47 -9.16 -3.80
CA SER A 46 2.69 -9.95 -3.63
C SER A 46 3.73 -9.27 -2.71
N PHE A 47 3.72 -7.94 -2.57
CA PHE A 47 4.52 -7.25 -1.55
C PHE A 47 4.23 -7.71 -0.12
N PHE A 48 3.02 -8.16 0.14
CA PHE A 48 2.54 -8.53 1.48
C PHE A 48 2.48 -10.04 1.73
N ARG A 49 2.55 -10.86 0.67
CA ARG A 49 2.52 -12.34 0.77
C ARG A 49 3.75 -12.93 1.45
N VAL A 50 4.87 -12.22 1.42
CA VAL A 50 6.15 -12.63 2.01
C VAL A 50 6.30 -12.21 3.46
N SER A 51 5.26 -11.65 4.08
CA SER A 51 5.28 -11.23 5.48
C SER A 51 4.25 -11.95 6.31
N ARG A 52 4.57 -12.19 7.59
CA ARG A 52 3.64 -12.69 8.59
C ARG A 52 3.59 -11.76 9.79
N MET A 53 2.40 -11.67 10.40
CA MET A 53 2.29 -11.06 11.72
C MET A 53 2.85 -12.03 12.76
N ALA A 54 3.89 -11.61 13.44
CA ALA A 54 4.42 -12.29 14.59
C ALA A 54 4.08 -11.50 15.86
N THR A 55 3.82 -12.22 16.95
CA THR A 55 3.70 -11.61 18.27
C THR A 55 5.08 -11.68 18.93
N LEU A 56 5.68 -10.54 19.20
CA LEU A 56 6.87 -10.48 20.02
C LEU A 56 6.44 -10.65 21.49
N LYS A 57 6.98 -11.68 22.11
CA LYS A 57 6.86 -11.87 23.55
C LYS A 57 7.96 -11.05 24.19
N GLY A 58 7.60 -10.05 24.96
CA GLY A 58 8.49 -9.25 25.76
C GLY A 58 8.17 -9.44 27.24
N GLU A 59 9.19 -9.42 28.10
CA GLU A 59 9.04 -9.22 29.54
C GLU A 59 9.27 -7.75 29.86
N ASP A 60 8.37 -7.14 30.63
CA ASP A 60 8.63 -5.80 31.17
C ASP A 60 9.61 -5.90 32.36
N ALA A 61 10.10 -4.75 32.84
CA ALA A 61 11.03 -4.66 33.94
C ALA A 61 10.51 -5.29 35.28
N ARG A 62 9.26 -5.74 35.31
CA ARG A 62 8.60 -6.41 36.45
C ARG A 62 8.37 -7.89 36.21
N GLY A 63 8.90 -8.45 35.10
CA GLY A 63 8.72 -9.86 34.75
C GLY A 63 7.32 -10.21 34.23
N VAL A 64 6.50 -9.21 33.90
CA VAL A 64 5.17 -9.43 33.32
C VAL A 64 5.31 -9.63 31.82
N ARG A 65 4.87 -10.80 31.33
CA ARG A 65 4.83 -11.09 29.90
C ARG A 65 3.74 -10.26 29.24
N ASN A 66 4.16 -9.35 28.37
CA ASN A 66 3.26 -8.54 27.57
C ASN A 66 3.27 -9.02 26.11
N ASP A 67 2.15 -9.60 25.66
CA ASP A 67 1.93 -10.04 24.25
C ASP A 67 1.54 -8.88 23.32
N TYR A 68 1.98 -7.64 23.59
CA TYR A 68 1.37 -6.44 22.98
C TYR A 68 1.97 -5.99 21.65
N HIS A 69 3.08 -6.57 21.21
CA HIS A 69 3.71 -6.13 19.96
C HIS A 69 3.50 -7.13 18.83
N LYS A 70 2.48 -6.87 18.01
CA LYS A 70 2.35 -7.55 16.72
C LYS A 70 3.23 -6.83 15.71
N VAL A 71 4.26 -7.50 15.24
CA VAL A 71 5.16 -7.00 14.20
C VAL A 71 4.97 -7.80 12.91
N SER A 72 5.06 -7.13 11.79
CA SER A 72 5.13 -7.80 10.50
C SER A 72 6.57 -8.22 10.24
N VAL A 73 6.80 -9.53 10.26
CA VAL A 73 8.13 -10.10 10.00
C VAL A 73 8.22 -10.52 8.54
N TYR A 74 9.27 -10.08 7.86
CA TYR A 74 9.63 -10.58 6.55
C TYR A 74 10.24 -11.97 6.69
N LEU A 75 9.65 -12.96 6.00
CA LEU A 75 10.11 -14.35 6.08
C LEU A 75 11.01 -14.74 4.90
N GLY A 76 11.18 -13.83 3.94
CA GLY A 76 11.84 -14.15 2.69
C GLY A 76 11.03 -15.10 1.79
N PRO A 77 11.48 -15.36 0.58
CA PRO A 77 11.00 -16.45 -0.24
C PRO A 77 11.53 -17.77 0.36
N SER A 78 10.83 -18.34 1.34
CA SER A 78 11.20 -19.66 1.85
C SER A 78 10.73 -20.72 0.88
N GLU A 79 11.49 -21.80 0.73
CA GLU A 79 11.13 -22.98 -0.09
C GLU A 79 9.75 -23.55 0.24
N ARG A 80 9.28 -23.39 1.48
CA ARG A 80 7.91 -23.73 1.90
C ARG A 80 6.84 -22.90 1.19
N PHE A 81 7.16 -21.70 0.71
CA PHE A 81 6.24 -20.82 -0.01
C PHE A 81 6.46 -20.88 -1.52
N ALA A 82 7.68 -21.16 -1.99
CA ALA A 82 8.01 -21.25 -3.42
C ALA A 82 7.19 -22.31 -4.14
N GLY A 83 6.82 -23.42 -3.49
CA GLY A 83 6.03 -24.48 -4.09
C GLY A 83 4.50 -24.27 -4.08
N LYS A 84 3.97 -23.32 -3.30
CA LYS A 84 2.53 -23.08 -3.14
C LYS A 84 2.04 -21.74 -3.65
N VAL A 85 2.92 -20.78 -3.78
CA VAL A 85 2.62 -19.48 -4.35
C VAL A 85 3.18 -19.51 -5.76
N LYS A 86 2.35 -19.59 -6.79
CA LYS A 86 2.72 -19.07 -8.12
C LYS A 86 3.10 -17.61 -7.85
N SER A 87 4.39 -17.37 -7.67
CA SER A 87 4.89 -16.08 -7.22
C SER A 87 4.80 -15.10 -8.37
N THR A 88 3.63 -14.48 -8.50
CA THR A 88 3.53 -13.28 -9.29
C THR A 88 4.50 -12.27 -8.68
N PRO A 89 5.51 -11.78 -9.41
CA PRO A 89 6.45 -10.83 -8.86
C PRO A 89 5.73 -9.57 -8.39
N PRO A 90 6.17 -8.94 -7.30
CA PRO A 90 5.60 -7.67 -6.86
C PRO A 90 5.71 -6.62 -7.96
N LYS A 91 4.63 -5.86 -8.15
CA LYS A 91 4.60 -4.72 -9.06
C LYS A 91 3.96 -3.55 -8.35
N ILE A 92 4.60 -2.41 -8.44
CA ILE A 92 4.08 -1.15 -7.92
C ILE A 92 2.89 -0.71 -8.78
N LEU A 93 1.82 -0.24 -8.16
CA LEU A 93 0.65 0.29 -8.88
C LEU A 93 1.06 1.49 -9.74
N GLY A 94 0.97 1.34 -11.05
CA GLY A 94 1.43 2.35 -12.01
C GLY A 94 2.95 2.50 -12.12
N GLY A 95 3.71 1.66 -11.44
CA GLY A 95 5.17 1.67 -11.41
C GLY A 95 5.80 0.38 -11.92
N PRO A 96 7.09 0.18 -11.64
CA PRO A 96 7.87 -0.95 -12.13
C PRO A 96 7.55 -2.26 -11.43
N LEU A 97 7.95 -3.37 -12.07
CA LEU A 97 8.10 -4.67 -11.43
C LEU A 97 9.27 -4.65 -10.45
N VAL A 98 9.09 -5.28 -9.31
CA VAL A 98 10.14 -5.47 -8.31
C VAL A 98 10.51 -6.95 -8.30
N PRO A 99 11.65 -7.34 -8.89
CA PRO A 99 12.05 -8.74 -8.93
C PRO A 99 12.35 -9.24 -7.50
N TYR A 100 11.97 -10.49 -7.24
CA TYR A 100 12.46 -11.16 -6.04
C TYR A 100 13.94 -11.48 -6.21
N VAL A 101 14.74 -11.05 -5.24
CA VAL A 101 16.14 -11.43 -5.14
C VAL A 101 16.25 -12.47 -4.02
N GLU A 102 16.74 -13.66 -4.33
CA GLU A 102 16.97 -14.71 -3.36
C GLU A 102 17.99 -14.23 -2.30
N GLY A 103 17.63 -14.33 -1.02
CA GLY A 103 18.42 -13.71 0.05
C GLY A 103 18.36 -12.18 0.10
N GLY A 104 17.52 -11.57 -0.75
CA GLY A 104 17.45 -10.14 -0.94
C GLY A 104 16.62 -9.40 0.11
N GLN A 105 16.60 -8.10 -0.08
CA GLN A 105 15.88 -7.14 0.75
C GLN A 105 14.36 -7.37 0.71
N ASP A 106 13.68 -7.04 1.81
CA ASP A 106 12.21 -7.02 1.87
C ASP A 106 11.65 -6.11 0.77
N PRO A 107 10.82 -6.64 -0.15
CA PRO A 107 10.30 -5.85 -1.27
C PRO A 107 9.44 -4.66 -0.81
N ARG A 108 8.94 -4.66 0.42
CA ARG A 108 8.20 -3.52 0.99
C ARG A 108 9.09 -2.31 1.20
N ILE A 109 10.41 -2.47 1.34
CA ILE A 109 11.35 -1.36 1.41
C ILE A 109 11.39 -0.65 0.06
N VAL A 110 11.44 -1.40 -1.05
CA VAL A 110 11.38 -0.84 -2.40
C VAL A 110 10.05 -0.10 -2.63
N LEU A 111 8.93 -0.68 -2.17
CA LEU A 111 7.64 -0.02 -2.22
C LEU A 111 7.63 1.29 -1.43
N TRP A 112 8.21 1.29 -0.23
CA TRP A 112 8.32 2.48 0.62
C TRP A 112 9.18 3.57 -0.03
N GLU A 113 10.34 3.21 -0.58
CA GLU A 113 11.22 4.16 -1.27
C GLU A 113 10.54 4.77 -2.50
N TRP A 114 9.79 3.95 -3.25
CA TRP A 114 8.99 4.48 -4.35
C TRP A 114 7.87 5.41 -3.87
N MET A 115 7.16 5.06 -2.80
CA MET A 115 6.09 5.92 -2.27
C MET A 115 6.60 7.32 -1.94
N ARG A 116 7.78 7.44 -1.35
CA ARG A 116 8.40 8.73 -0.99
C ARG A 116 9.21 9.38 -2.12
N SER A 117 9.32 8.73 -3.27
CA SER A 117 10.03 9.32 -4.42
C SER A 117 9.30 10.54 -4.96
N PRO A 118 10.03 11.59 -5.38
CA PRO A 118 9.44 12.73 -6.09
C PRO A 118 8.71 12.35 -7.38
N ASP A 119 9.09 11.21 -7.98
CA ASP A 119 8.48 10.69 -9.20
C ASP A 119 7.12 10.01 -8.95
N ASN A 120 6.76 9.76 -7.69
CA ASN A 120 5.47 9.19 -7.34
C ASN A 120 4.37 10.26 -7.38
N PRO A 121 3.42 10.17 -8.32
CA PRO A 121 2.41 11.21 -8.47
C PRO A 121 1.27 11.10 -7.46
N THR A 122 1.17 10.00 -6.70
CA THR A 122 -0.04 9.67 -5.93
C THR A 122 0.11 9.91 -4.44
N PHE A 123 1.24 9.58 -3.83
CA PHE A 123 1.41 9.65 -2.38
C PHE A 123 1.19 11.07 -1.83
N ALA A 124 1.92 12.05 -2.33
CA ALA A 124 1.79 13.42 -1.88
C ALA A 124 0.38 13.99 -2.14
N ARG A 125 -0.20 13.70 -3.30
CA ARG A 125 -1.58 14.12 -3.62
C ARG A 125 -2.60 13.51 -2.67
N SER A 126 -2.46 12.23 -2.33
CA SER A 126 -3.34 11.55 -1.38
C SER A 126 -3.27 12.19 0.01
N ILE A 127 -2.07 12.45 0.50
CA ILE A 127 -1.86 13.08 1.82
C ILE A 127 -2.44 14.48 1.87
N VAL A 128 -2.09 15.33 0.90
CA VAL A 128 -2.58 16.73 0.90
C VAL A 128 -4.09 16.79 0.73
N ASN A 129 -4.69 15.90 -0.08
CA ASN A 129 -6.15 15.84 -0.23
C ASN A 129 -6.85 15.48 1.08
N ARG A 130 -6.30 14.53 1.85
CA ARG A 130 -6.83 14.16 3.17
C ARG A 130 -6.72 15.30 4.17
N ILE A 131 -5.56 15.97 4.21
CA ILE A 131 -5.35 17.13 5.10
C ILE A 131 -6.32 18.25 4.71
N TRP A 132 -6.45 18.53 3.41
CA TRP A 132 -7.38 19.52 2.88
C TRP A 132 -8.84 19.20 3.27
N GLY A 133 -9.31 17.98 3.01
CA GLY A 133 -10.67 17.57 3.36
C GLY A 133 -10.92 17.57 4.86
N HIS A 134 -9.91 17.22 5.67
CA HIS A 134 -10.01 17.28 7.13
C HIS A 134 -10.25 18.72 7.64
N HIS A 135 -9.55 19.70 7.08
CA HIS A 135 -9.66 21.09 7.55
C HIS A 135 -10.82 21.86 6.90
N LEU A 136 -11.17 21.55 5.66
CA LEU A 136 -12.16 22.31 4.89
C LEU A 136 -13.50 21.57 4.69
N GLY A 137 -13.59 20.35 5.20
CA GLY A 137 -14.81 19.55 5.18
C GLY A 137 -15.08 18.79 3.87
N VAL A 138 -14.39 19.13 2.78
CA VAL A 138 -14.49 18.47 1.47
C VAL A 138 -13.12 18.41 0.81
N GLY A 139 -12.80 17.30 0.17
CA GLY A 139 -11.54 17.12 -0.55
C GLY A 139 -11.50 17.85 -1.90
N ILE A 140 -10.31 18.02 -2.44
CA ILE A 140 -10.14 18.43 -3.84
C ILE A 140 -10.51 17.26 -4.75
N VAL A 141 -10.35 16.04 -4.28
CA VAL A 141 -10.89 14.79 -4.83
C VAL A 141 -11.83 14.18 -3.79
N GLU A 142 -13.04 13.81 -4.20
CA GLU A 142 -14.03 13.12 -3.37
C GLU A 142 -14.54 11.85 -4.10
N PRO A 143 -14.58 10.70 -3.39
CA PRO A 143 -14.13 10.45 -2.01
C PRO A 143 -12.63 10.68 -1.81
N LEU A 144 -12.22 11.02 -0.57
CA LEU A 144 -10.84 11.46 -0.23
C LEU A 144 -9.73 10.48 -0.65
N ASP A 145 -10.05 9.21 -0.77
CA ASP A 145 -9.13 8.12 -1.06
C ASP A 145 -9.48 7.37 -2.37
N ASP A 146 -10.15 8.04 -3.30
CA ASP A 146 -10.57 7.45 -4.58
C ASP A 146 -10.14 8.30 -5.78
N PHE A 147 -8.82 8.32 -6.01
CA PHE A 147 -8.21 8.95 -7.18
C PHE A 147 -8.35 8.04 -8.40
N ASN A 148 -9.51 8.01 -9.01
CA ASN A 148 -9.78 7.23 -10.20
C ASN A 148 -10.06 8.11 -11.44
N GLN A 149 -10.10 7.48 -12.62
CA GLN A 149 -10.31 8.21 -13.89
C GLN A 149 -11.69 8.84 -14.02
N ALA A 150 -12.68 8.33 -13.30
CA ALA A 150 -14.06 8.85 -13.36
C ALA A 150 -14.28 10.06 -12.42
N VAL A 151 -13.36 10.28 -11.47
CA VAL A 151 -13.47 11.35 -10.48
C VAL A 151 -12.25 12.27 -10.57
N PRO A 152 -12.24 13.22 -11.51
CA PRO A 152 -11.14 14.17 -11.61
C PRO A 152 -11.15 15.15 -10.42
N PRO A 153 -9.97 15.66 -10.02
CA PRO A 153 -9.88 16.69 -9.00
C PRO A 153 -10.72 17.92 -9.38
N SER A 154 -11.43 18.52 -8.43
CA SER A 154 -12.17 19.76 -8.61
C SER A 154 -11.24 20.94 -8.97
N ASN A 155 -10.00 20.91 -8.48
CA ASN A 155 -8.94 21.86 -8.84
C ASN A 155 -7.58 21.14 -8.99
N PRO A 156 -7.26 20.62 -10.19
CA PRO A 156 -6.00 19.90 -10.42
C PRO A 156 -4.75 20.76 -10.19
N ALA A 157 -4.82 22.05 -10.52
CA ALA A 157 -3.68 22.96 -10.37
C ALA A 157 -3.32 23.15 -8.89
N LEU A 158 -4.32 23.38 -8.05
CA LEU A 158 -4.16 23.51 -6.62
C LEU A 158 -3.62 22.22 -5.98
N LEU A 159 -4.21 21.08 -6.31
CA LEU A 159 -3.76 19.77 -5.81
C LEU A 159 -2.30 19.51 -6.16
N ASN A 160 -1.90 19.81 -7.40
CA ASN A 160 -0.52 19.61 -7.84
C ASN A 160 0.45 20.58 -7.14
N TRP A 161 0.04 21.82 -6.94
CA TRP A 161 0.86 22.81 -6.23
C TRP A 161 1.08 22.39 -4.76
N LEU A 162 0.01 22.04 -4.06
CA LEU A 162 0.07 21.54 -2.68
C LEU A 162 0.92 20.28 -2.55
N ALA A 163 0.79 19.33 -3.48
CA ALA A 163 1.59 18.11 -3.47
C ALA A 163 3.08 18.38 -3.67
N LYS A 164 3.44 19.33 -4.55
CA LYS A 164 4.83 19.75 -4.76
C LYS A 164 5.40 20.46 -3.54
N ASP A 165 4.64 21.35 -2.94
CA ASP A 165 5.02 22.06 -1.72
C ASP A 165 5.26 21.10 -0.56
N PHE A 166 4.35 20.14 -0.37
CA PHE A 166 4.49 19.07 0.64
C PHE A 166 5.76 18.22 0.46
N MET A 167 6.17 17.96 -0.78
CA MET A 167 7.40 17.20 -1.04
C MET A 167 8.68 18.00 -0.88
N ALA A 168 8.60 19.35 -0.92
CA ALA A 168 9.75 20.23 -0.81
C ALA A 168 10.12 20.55 0.64
N HIS A 169 9.19 20.38 1.59
CA HIS A 169 9.33 20.68 3.02
C HIS A 169 9.09 19.45 3.89
#